data_56a0af2dfbf3aef50544e04cea72095d
#
_entry.id   56a0af2dfbf3aef50544e04cea72095d
#
_cell.length_a   1.000
_cell.length_b   1.000
_cell.length_c   1.000
_cell.angle_alpha   90.00
_cell.angle_beta   90.00
_cell.angle_gamma   90.00
#
_symmetry.space_group_name_H-M   'P 1'
#
loop_
_entity.id
_entity.type
_entity.pdbx_description
1 polymer ?
#
loop_
_entity_poly.entity_id
_entity_poly.type
_entity_poly.pdbx_seq_one_letter_code
_entity_poly.pdbx_strand_id
1 'polypeptide(L)'
;ETCKIYSSIRVPEVPDNIDHACYKKFVFLRPDKLKQGWHRNRIVDEINELNVPCYSGGCPEVYREPAFKGTLFELKEYEHFPIAKNLGETSLMFLVHPTLTDLEIEKTCNVIKQVMEKASL
;
A
#
# COMPACT_ATOMS: atom_id res chain seq x y z
N GLU A 1 13.72 -1.74 5.11
CA GLU A 1 14.28 -0.74 6.02
C GLU A 1 13.82 0.69 5.66
N THR A 2 13.91 1.15 4.39
CA THR A 2 13.58 2.52 3.96
C THR A 2 12.21 3.02 4.46
N CYS A 3 11.18 2.20 4.40
CA CYS A 3 9.84 2.58 4.87
C CYS A 3 9.71 2.68 6.40
N LYS A 4 10.58 2.00 7.15
CA LYS A 4 10.52 1.98 8.63
C LYS A 4 10.95 3.29 9.28
N ILE A 5 11.68 4.15 8.56
CA ILE A 5 12.14 5.44 9.09
C ILE A 5 11.02 6.49 9.20
N TYR A 6 9.90 6.28 8.51
CA TYR A 6 8.78 7.21 8.49
C TYR A 6 7.67 6.77 9.43
N SER A 7 7.34 7.60 10.42
CA SER A 7 6.22 7.36 11.33
C SER A 7 4.87 7.27 10.61
N SER A 8 4.77 7.86 9.42
CA SER A 8 3.61 7.84 8.53
C SER A 8 3.42 6.52 7.78
N ILE A 9 4.38 5.58 7.89
CA ILE A 9 4.29 4.26 7.26
C ILE A 9 4.29 3.16 8.32
N ARG A 10 3.35 2.23 8.20
CA ARG A 10 3.37 0.95 8.91
C ARG A 10 3.88 -0.14 7.97
N VAL A 11 4.98 -0.76 8.33
CA VAL A 11 5.51 -1.94 7.65
C VAL A 11 5.03 -3.19 8.39
N PRO A 12 4.30 -4.11 7.75
CA PRO A 12 3.94 -5.39 8.39
C PRO A 12 5.18 -6.17 8.77
N GLU A 13 5.16 -6.71 9.98
CA GLU A 13 6.18 -7.64 10.47
C GLU A 13 5.80 -9.06 10.07
N VAL A 14 6.78 -9.84 9.65
CA VAL A 14 6.62 -11.27 9.40
C VAL A 14 7.02 -11.99 10.67
N PRO A 15 6.15 -12.83 11.25
CA PRO A 15 6.49 -13.63 12.42
C PRO A 15 7.67 -14.57 12.11
N ASP A 16 8.51 -14.83 13.12
CA ASP A 16 9.73 -15.64 12.96
C ASP A 16 9.47 -17.09 12.51
N ASN A 17 8.27 -17.58 12.72
CA ASN A 17 7.84 -18.93 12.31
C ASN A 17 7.25 -18.98 10.88
N ILE A 18 7.34 -17.90 10.10
CA ILE A 18 6.82 -17.81 8.73
C ILE A 18 7.92 -17.44 7.77
N ASP A 19 8.20 -18.31 6.80
CA ASP A 19 9.01 -17.98 5.64
C ASP A 19 8.14 -17.31 4.58
N HIS A 20 8.20 -15.98 4.53
CA HIS A 20 7.38 -15.18 3.63
C HIS A 20 8.02 -15.08 2.25
N ALA A 21 7.33 -15.55 1.21
CA ALA A 21 7.82 -15.54 -0.17
C ALA A 21 8.02 -14.12 -0.77
N CYS A 22 7.56 -13.08 -0.10
CA CYS A 22 7.71 -11.68 -0.51
C CYS A 22 7.33 -11.41 -1.98
N TYR A 23 6.29 -12.08 -2.47
CA TYR A 23 5.78 -11.90 -3.85
C TYR A 23 5.47 -10.45 -4.20
N LYS A 24 5.00 -9.69 -3.22
CA LYS A 24 4.77 -8.25 -3.27
C LYS A 24 5.09 -7.65 -1.91
N LYS A 25 5.61 -6.43 -1.89
CA LYS A 25 5.83 -5.72 -0.63
C LYS A 25 4.68 -4.76 -0.38
N PHE A 26 3.88 -5.05 0.62
CA PHE A 26 2.85 -4.14 1.11
C PHE A 26 3.36 -3.32 2.29
N VAL A 27 3.02 -2.04 2.29
CA VAL A 27 3.12 -1.15 3.44
C VAL A 27 1.83 -0.34 3.53
N PHE A 28 1.55 0.23 4.70
CA PHE A 28 0.30 0.95 4.94
C PHE A 28 0.59 2.35 5.48
N LEU A 29 -0.08 3.33 4.94
CA LEU A 29 0.02 4.70 5.41
C LEU A 29 -0.74 4.88 6.72
N ARG A 30 -0.29 5.84 7.53
CA ARG A 30 -1.02 6.39 8.67
C ARG A 30 -1.48 7.80 8.28
N PRO A 31 -2.74 7.99 7.88
CA PRO A 31 -3.25 9.27 7.39
C PRO A 31 -3.07 10.43 8.38
N ASP A 32 -3.15 10.12 9.68
CA ASP A 32 -2.94 11.08 10.77
C ASP A 32 -1.49 11.59 10.87
N LYS A 33 -0.55 10.98 10.17
CA LYS A 33 0.87 11.34 10.11
C LYS A 33 1.27 11.95 8.76
N LEU A 34 0.29 12.27 7.92
CA LEU A 34 0.53 12.92 6.63
C LEU A 34 0.20 14.41 6.72
N LYS A 35 0.94 15.23 5.99
CA LYS A 35 0.65 16.65 5.82
C LYS A 35 -0.68 16.85 5.10
N GLN A 36 -1.29 18.01 5.31
CA GLN A 36 -2.54 18.36 4.65
C GLN A 36 -2.45 18.24 3.12
N GLY A 37 -3.47 17.64 2.52
CA GLY A 37 -3.54 17.40 1.08
C GLY A 37 -2.76 16.17 0.59
N TRP A 38 -2.09 15.44 1.48
CA TRP A 38 -1.46 14.18 1.15
C TRP A 38 -2.35 12.99 1.54
N HIS A 39 -2.50 12.05 0.62
CA HIS A 39 -3.27 10.82 0.78
C HIS A 39 -2.68 9.73 -0.11
N ARG A 40 -3.13 8.49 0.09
CA ARG A 40 -2.60 7.31 -0.60
C ARG A 40 -2.50 7.48 -2.13
N ASN A 41 -3.56 7.94 -2.79
CA ASN A 41 -3.56 8.05 -4.24
C ASN A 41 -2.50 9.03 -4.72
N ARG A 42 -2.40 10.22 -4.09
CA ARG A 42 -1.37 11.19 -4.42
C ARG A 42 0.04 10.64 -4.26
N ILE A 43 0.29 9.87 -3.19
CA ILE A 43 1.60 9.24 -2.97
C ILE A 43 1.90 8.21 -4.07
N VAL A 44 0.91 7.41 -4.47
CA VAL A 44 1.03 6.47 -5.59
C VAL A 44 1.36 7.21 -6.88
N ASP A 45 0.65 8.29 -7.19
CA ASP A 45 0.84 9.08 -8.40
C ASP A 45 2.24 9.70 -8.43
N GLU A 46 2.67 10.37 -7.35
CA GLU A 46 4.00 10.98 -7.25
C GLU A 46 5.15 9.97 -7.38
N ILE A 47 4.99 8.76 -6.84
CA ILE A 47 5.98 7.68 -6.98
C ILE A 47 6.03 7.19 -8.45
N ASN A 48 4.87 7.00 -9.08
CA ASN A 48 4.78 6.55 -10.47
C ASN A 48 5.32 7.60 -11.45
N GLU A 49 5.11 8.88 -11.23
CA GLU A 49 5.67 9.98 -12.02
C GLU A 49 7.21 9.97 -12.01
N LEU A 50 7.82 9.44 -10.96
CA LEU A 50 9.27 9.23 -10.85
C LEU A 50 9.74 7.90 -11.45
N ASN A 51 8.89 7.23 -12.23
CA ASN A 51 9.16 5.96 -12.91
C ASN A 51 9.55 4.82 -11.94
N VAL A 52 8.86 4.72 -10.83
CA VAL A 52 8.89 3.59 -9.90
C VAL A 52 7.49 2.99 -9.80
N PRO A 53 7.27 1.72 -10.18
CA PRO A 53 5.97 1.09 -10.11
C PRO A 53 5.47 1.01 -8.66
N CYS A 54 4.37 1.71 -8.38
CA CYS A 54 3.67 1.68 -7.10
C CYS A 54 2.17 1.55 -7.34
N TYR A 55 1.51 0.72 -6.56
CA TYR A 55 0.09 0.42 -6.71
C TYR A 55 -0.63 0.48 -5.36
N SER A 56 -1.95 0.51 -5.41
CA SER A 56 -2.79 0.43 -4.21
C SER A 56 -2.98 -1.00 -3.68
N GLY A 57 -2.57 -1.99 -4.44
CA GLY A 57 -2.80 -3.40 -4.13
C GLY A 57 -4.01 -3.99 -4.84
N GLY A 58 -4.56 -5.10 -4.30
CA GLY A 58 -5.76 -5.75 -4.82
C GLY A 58 -7.06 -5.08 -4.38
N CYS A 59 -8.20 -5.67 -4.73
CA CYS A 59 -9.51 -5.22 -4.27
C CYS A 59 -9.68 -5.55 -2.77
N PRO A 60 -9.73 -4.56 -1.88
CA PRO A 60 -9.83 -4.81 -0.44
C PRO A 60 -11.25 -5.15 0.00
N GLU A 61 -12.24 -4.66 -0.73
CA GLU A 61 -13.66 -4.84 -0.46
C GLU A 61 -14.31 -5.70 -1.56
N VAL A 62 -13.74 -6.90 -1.80
CA VAL A 62 -14.17 -7.82 -2.86
C VAL A 62 -15.67 -8.11 -2.84
N TYR A 63 -16.28 -8.09 -1.67
CA TYR A 63 -17.71 -8.29 -1.47
C TYR A 63 -18.61 -7.19 -2.10
N ARG A 64 -18.00 -6.06 -2.51
CA ARG A 64 -18.69 -4.97 -3.22
C ARG A 64 -18.61 -5.08 -4.73
N GLU A 65 -17.89 -6.07 -5.24
CA GLU A 65 -17.79 -6.27 -6.67
C GLU A 65 -19.15 -6.58 -7.30
N PRO A 66 -19.42 -6.08 -8.52
CA PRO A 66 -20.68 -6.31 -9.20
C PRO A 66 -21.06 -7.78 -9.35
N ALA A 67 -20.09 -8.68 -9.35
CA ALA A 67 -20.30 -10.13 -9.41
C ALA A 67 -21.11 -10.70 -8.24
N PHE A 68 -21.15 -10.02 -7.10
CA PHE A 68 -21.91 -10.46 -5.93
C PHE A 68 -23.34 -9.90 -5.88
N LYS A 69 -23.67 -8.92 -6.75
CA LYS A 69 -25.00 -8.31 -6.80
C LYS A 69 -26.07 -9.36 -7.13
N GLY A 70 -27.14 -9.40 -6.34
CA GLY A 70 -28.24 -10.37 -6.49
C GLY A 70 -27.90 -11.79 -6.07
N THR A 71 -26.74 -12.02 -5.44
CA THR A 71 -26.36 -13.35 -4.93
C THR A 71 -26.56 -13.45 -3.41
N LEU A 72 -26.40 -14.67 -2.86
CA LEU A 72 -26.41 -14.92 -1.41
C LEU A 72 -25.23 -14.22 -0.67
N PHE A 73 -24.22 -13.77 -1.41
CA PHE A 73 -23.03 -13.11 -0.88
C PHE A 73 -23.09 -11.58 -1.01
N GLU A 74 -24.19 -11.05 -1.56
CA GLU A 74 -24.40 -9.60 -1.58
C GLU A 74 -24.58 -9.09 -0.16
N LEU A 75 -23.68 -8.20 0.27
CA LEU A 75 -23.81 -7.56 1.57
C LEU A 75 -24.92 -6.52 1.54
N LYS A 76 -25.69 -6.45 2.62
CA LYS A 76 -26.68 -5.39 2.82
C LYS A 76 -25.96 -4.07 3.08
N GLU A 77 -26.65 -2.97 2.81
CA GLU A 77 -26.09 -1.61 2.84
C GLU A 77 -25.47 -1.22 4.19
N TYR A 78 -25.95 -1.83 5.29
CA TYR A 78 -25.40 -1.62 6.64
C TYR A 78 -24.26 -2.57 7.03
N GLU A 79 -23.98 -3.58 6.21
CA GLU A 79 -22.90 -4.51 6.43
C GLU A 79 -21.61 -3.97 5.78
N HIS A 80 -20.60 -3.74 6.57
CA HIS A 80 -19.30 -3.28 6.11
C HIS A 80 -18.19 -3.81 6.99
N PHE A 81 -17.04 -3.96 6.39
CA PHE A 81 -15.84 -4.42 7.06
C PHE A 81 -14.84 -3.26 7.18
N PRO A 82 -14.87 -2.50 8.29
CA PRO A 82 -14.07 -1.28 8.42
C PRO A 82 -12.56 -1.52 8.35
N ILE A 83 -12.10 -2.70 8.76
CA ILE A 83 -10.68 -3.06 8.66
C ILE A 83 -10.28 -3.26 7.20
N ALA A 84 -11.08 -3.99 6.41
CA ALA A 84 -10.82 -4.20 4.99
C ALA A 84 -10.80 -2.87 4.22
N LYS A 85 -11.77 -2.00 4.49
CA LYS A 85 -11.84 -0.65 3.93
C LYS A 85 -10.58 0.16 4.28
N ASN A 86 -10.23 0.23 5.56
CA ASN A 86 -9.05 0.98 6.02
C ASN A 86 -7.76 0.48 5.37
N LEU A 87 -7.55 -0.85 5.31
CA LEU A 87 -6.40 -1.44 4.64
C LEU A 87 -6.38 -1.07 3.16
N GLY A 88 -7.53 -1.09 2.49
CA GLY A 88 -7.66 -0.70 1.09
C GLY A 88 -7.35 0.77 0.82
N GLU A 89 -7.74 1.66 1.72
CA GLU A 89 -7.52 3.10 1.60
C GLU A 89 -6.09 3.54 1.95
N THR A 90 -5.32 2.69 2.63
CA THR A 90 -3.98 3.03 3.14
C THR A 90 -2.85 2.22 2.53
N SER A 91 -3.14 1.16 1.78
CA SER A 91 -2.11 0.26 1.23
C SER A 91 -1.31 0.89 0.10
N LEU A 92 -0.01 0.69 0.14
CA LEU A 92 0.93 0.84 -0.98
C LEU A 92 1.55 -0.52 -1.28
N MET A 93 1.64 -0.86 -2.54
CA MET A 93 2.20 -2.13 -3.00
C MET A 93 3.35 -1.88 -3.98
N PHE A 94 4.49 -2.47 -3.68
CA PHE A 94 5.67 -2.48 -4.53
C PHE A 94 5.91 -3.87 -5.11
N LEU A 95 6.41 -3.92 -6.33
CA LEU A 95 6.77 -5.17 -6.98
C LEU A 95 8.03 -5.75 -6.34
N VAL A 96 8.05 -7.07 -6.20
CA VAL A 96 9.22 -7.84 -5.82
C VAL A 96 9.41 -8.92 -6.87
N HIS A 97 10.51 -8.87 -7.57
CA HIS A 97 10.83 -9.83 -8.64
C HIS A 97 12.31 -10.21 -8.59
N PRO A 98 12.68 -11.48 -8.82
CA PRO A 98 14.08 -11.91 -8.75
C PRO A 98 15.00 -11.30 -9.82
N THR A 99 14.42 -10.65 -10.82
CA THR A 99 15.19 -9.94 -11.88
C THR A 99 15.42 -8.45 -11.56
N LEU A 100 14.90 -7.92 -10.43
CA LEU A 100 15.19 -6.55 -10.02
C LEU A 100 16.70 -6.45 -9.69
N THR A 101 17.34 -5.47 -10.32
CA THR A 101 18.72 -5.14 -10.04
C THR A 101 18.86 -4.30 -8.79
N ASP A 102 20.05 -4.29 -8.19
CA ASP A 102 20.34 -3.43 -7.03
C ASP A 102 20.10 -1.95 -7.33
N LEU A 103 20.38 -1.50 -8.55
CA LEU A 103 20.12 -0.12 -8.99
C LEU A 103 18.59 0.21 -9.02
N GLU A 104 17.76 -0.73 -9.44
CA GLU A 104 16.29 -0.54 -9.44
C GLU A 104 15.74 -0.52 -8.02
N ILE A 105 16.30 -1.34 -7.14
CA ILE A 105 15.96 -1.36 -5.72
C ILE A 105 16.39 -0.03 -5.06
N GLU A 106 17.61 0.41 -5.32
CA GLU A 106 18.12 1.69 -4.81
C GLU A 106 17.29 2.87 -5.32
N LYS A 107 16.97 2.91 -6.60
CA LYS A 107 16.08 3.91 -7.20
C LYS A 107 14.73 3.93 -6.47
N THR A 108 14.13 2.76 -6.26
CA THR A 108 12.86 2.63 -5.56
C THR A 108 12.94 3.19 -4.14
N CYS A 109 14.00 2.85 -3.41
CA CYS A 109 14.23 3.37 -2.07
C CYS A 109 14.38 4.90 -2.04
N ASN A 110 15.13 5.46 -3.00
CA ASN A 110 15.35 6.91 -3.08
C ASN A 110 14.09 7.68 -3.46
N VAL A 111 13.27 7.14 -4.38
CA VAL A 111 11.99 7.74 -4.74
C VAL A 111 11.02 7.71 -3.56
N ILE A 112 10.93 6.60 -2.83
CA ILE A 112 10.12 6.53 -1.61
C ILE A 112 10.54 7.59 -0.60
N LYS A 113 11.85 7.75 -0.37
CA LYS A 113 12.36 8.81 0.53
C LYS A 113 11.93 10.19 0.06
N GLN A 114 12.18 10.52 -1.20
CA GLN A 114 11.85 11.82 -1.79
C GLN A 114 10.37 12.18 -1.65
N VAL A 115 9.47 11.23 -1.89
CA VAL A 115 8.03 11.47 -1.79
C VAL A 115 7.59 11.55 -0.32
N MET A 116 8.09 10.66 0.53
CA MET A 116 7.69 10.62 1.94
C MET A 116 8.22 11.80 2.77
N GLU A 117 9.37 12.37 2.43
CA GLU A 117 9.88 13.62 3.01
C GLU A 117 8.95 14.82 2.73
N LYS A 118 8.30 14.83 1.57
CA LYS A 118 7.29 15.83 1.24
C LYS A 118 5.97 15.58 1.96
N ALA A 119 5.57 14.30 2.08
CA ALA A 119 4.25 13.87 2.52
C ALA A 119 4.09 13.74 4.04
N SER A 120 5.16 13.39 4.77
CA SER A 120 5.10 13.11 6.22
C SER A 120 5.21 14.37 7.07
N LEU A 121 4.54 14.32 8.25
CA LEU A 121 4.67 15.32 9.31
C LEU A 121 6.05 15.23 9.96
#